data_6ca6c86cffbf41c25ea50b301f55d7af
#
_entry.id   6ca6c86cffbf41c25ea50b301f55d7af
#
_cell.length_a   1.000
_cell.length_b   1.000
_cell.length_c   1.000
_cell.angle_alpha   90.00
_cell.angle_beta   90.00
_cell.angle_gamma   90.00
#
_symmetry.space_group_name_H-M   'P 1'
#
loop_
_entity.id
_entity.type
_entity.pdbx_description
1 polymer ?
#
loop_
_entity_poly.entity_id
_entity_poly.type
_entity_poly.pdbx_seq_one_letter_code
_entity_poly.pdbx_strand_id
1 'polypeptide(L)'
;PSKEALFDSAIEQYADVLVEQFVGAEKDDHKTLRQIIEDMPATMEERDTKYYSVFHDAENKKFHDQLSLKVCEKLVPLVEKLLQRARQQGEIQFDDLQAAAMFCVYGQLGILLADDLTQEDKSKRIREFLIFALHL
;
A
#
# COMPACT_ATOMS: atom_id res chain seq x y z
N PRO A 1 10.22 26.83 -11.46
CA PRO A 1 9.21 26.12 -10.69
C PRO A 1 9.53 26.13 -9.20
N SER A 2 8.52 26.14 -8.37
CA SER A 2 8.67 26.09 -6.93
C SER A 2 9.10 24.69 -6.47
N LYS A 3 9.65 24.62 -5.26
CA LYS A 3 9.95 23.33 -4.61
C LYS A 3 8.70 22.44 -4.54
N GLU A 4 7.55 23.03 -4.23
CA GLU A 4 6.28 22.30 -4.15
C GLU A 4 5.86 21.73 -5.50
N ALA A 5 6.00 22.47 -6.59
CA ALA A 5 5.67 21.98 -7.92
C ALA A 5 6.58 20.82 -8.35
N LEU A 6 7.85 20.89 -8.00
CA LEU A 6 8.79 19.79 -8.26
C LEU A 6 8.42 18.53 -7.47
N PHE A 7 8.05 18.69 -6.19
CA PHE A 7 7.61 17.55 -5.38
C PHE A 7 6.28 16.98 -5.86
N ASP A 8 5.33 17.80 -6.30
CA ASP A 8 4.06 17.31 -6.85
C ASP A 8 4.30 16.38 -8.04
N SER A 9 5.19 16.79 -8.95
CA SER A 9 5.54 15.97 -10.10
C SER A 9 6.26 14.68 -9.68
N ALA A 10 7.20 14.78 -8.75
CA ALA A 10 7.94 13.63 -8.25
C ALA A 10 7.03 12.64 -7.50
N ILE A 11 6.07 13.15 -6.73
CA ILE A 11 5.08 12.34 -6.01
C ILE A 11 4.26 11.50 -6.98
N GLU A 12 3.74 12.11 -8.06
CA GLU A 12 2.98 11.37 -9.06
C GLU A 12 3.80 10.24 -9.68
N GLN A 13 5.01 10.54 -10.11
CA GLN A 13 5.87 9.57 -10.77
C GLN A 13 6.30 8.45 -9.83
N TYR A 14 6.73 8.81 -8.63
CA TYR A 14 7.22 7.83 -7.66
C TYR A 14 6.08 6.95 -7.13
N ALA A 15 4.90 7.54 -6.90
CA ALA A 15 3.74 6.76 -6.50
C ALA A 15 3.37 5.71 -7.56
N ASP A 16 3.43 6.06 -8.85
CA ASP A 16 3.18 5.10 -9.93
C ASP A 16 4.19 3.95 -9.90
N VAL A 17 5.46 4.25 -9.67
CA VAL A 17 6.51 3.22 -9.55
C VAL A 17 6.23 2.29 -8.37
N LEU A 18 5.86 2.85 -7.21
CA LEU A 18 5.62 2.07 -6.01
C LEU A 18 4.42 1.13 -6.15
N VAL A 19 3.36 1.54 -6.85
CA VAL A 19 2.16 0.72 -6.99
C VAL A 19 2.23 -0.25 -8.18
N GLU A 20 3.19 -0.10 -9.07
CA GLU A 20 3.30 -0.95 -10.26
C GLU A 20 3.39 -2.43 -9.93
N GLN A 21 4.02 -2.78 -8.81
CA GLN A 21 4.14 -4.18 -8.38
C GLN A 21 2.79 -4.85 -8.08
N PHE A 22 1.74 -4.07 -7.89
CA PHE A 22 0.39 -4.57 -7.64
C PHE A 22 -0.48 -4.62 -8.89
N VAL A 23 -0.01 -4.05 -10.00
CA VAL A 23 -0.77 -4.04 -11.26
C VAL A 23 -0.85 -5.44 -11.82
N GLY A 24 -2.07 -5.92 -12.05
CA GLY A 24 -2.28 -7.25 -12.61
C GLY A 24 -2.20 -8.40 -11.60
N ALA A 25 -1.95 -8.13 -10.33
CA ALA A 25 -1.91 -9.18 -9.30
C ALA A 25 -3.25 -9.94 -9.21
N GLU A 26 -4.36 -9.29 -9.53
CA GLU A 26 -5.68 -9.91 -9.55
C GLU A 26 -5.83 -10.98 -10.64
N LYS A 27 -4.92 -11.03 -11.60
CA LYS A 27 -4.92 -12.01 -12.70
C LYS A 27 -4.09 -13.25 -12.40
N ASP A 28 -3.36 -13.25 -11.28
CA ASP A 28 -2.54 -14.40 -10.87
C ASP A 28 -3.43 -15.43 -10.16
N ASP A 29 -3.85 -16.47 -10.90
CA ASP A 29 -4.71 -17.54 -10.37
C ASP A 29 -3.96 -18.52 -9.45
N HIS A 30 -2.63 -18.40 -9.35
CA HIS A 30 -1.82 -19.33 -8.55
C HIS A 30 -1.77 -18.96 -7.06
N LYS A 31 -2.18 -17.75 -6.69
CA LYS A 31 -2.14 -17.28 -5.31
C LYS A 31 -3.52 -16.90 -4.80
N THR A 32 -3.83 -17.35 -3.59
CA THR A 32 -5.00 -16.86 -2.84
C THR A 32 -4.71 -15.46 -2.31
N LEU A 33 -5.77 -14.75 -1.93
CA LEU A 33 -5.62 -13.43 -1.29
C LEU A 33 -4.78 -13.54 -0.01
N ARG A 34 -5.00 -14.59 0.79
CA ARG A 34 -4.19 -14.85 1.99
C ARG A 34 -2.71 -14.98 1.66
N GLN A 35 -2.37 -15.73 0.62
CA GLN A 35 -0.98 -15.89 0.19
C GLN A 35 -0.36 -14.57 -0.26
N ILE A 36 -1.12 -13.75 -1.00
CA ILE A 36 -0.67 -12.42 -1.43
C ILE A 36 -0.35 -11.56 -0.20
N ILE A 37 -1.20 -11.56 0.81
CA ILE A 37 -0.98 -10.81 2.04
C ILE A 37 0.24 -11.35 2.81
N GLU A 38 0.37 -12.66 2.94
CA GLU A 38 1.49 -13.29 3.65
C GLU A 38 2.83 -12.99 2.97
N ASP A 39 2.83 -12.87 1.64
CA ASP A 39 4.03 -12.61 0.84
C ASP A 39 4.34 -11.12 0.67
N MET A 40 3.55 -10.22 1.26
CA MET A 40 3.79 -8.78 1.15
C MET A 40 5.17 -8.42 1.70
N PRO A 41 5.93 -7.60 0.94
CA PRO A 41 7.25 -7.17 1.42
C PRO A 41 7.12 -6.23 2.63
N ALA A 42 8.18 -6.17 3.44
CA ALA A 42 8.24 -5.29 4.61
C ALA A 42 8.18 -3.81 4.23
N THR A 43 8.61 -3.45 3.03
CA THR A 43 8.51 -2.10 2.50
C THR A 43 8.33 -2.16 0.98
N MET A 44 7.58 -1.20 0.46
CA MET A 44 7.43 -1.00 -0.99
C MET A 44 8.61 -0.23 -1.59
N GLU A 45 9.37 0.49 -0.75
CA GLU A 45 10.43 1.36 -1.20
C GLU A 45 11.78 0.65 -1.14
N GLU A 46 12.57 0.79 -2.21
CA GLU A 46 13.97 0.39 -2.22
C GLU A 46 14.81 1.52 -1.65
N ARG A 47 15.56 1.23 -0.58
CA ARG A 47 16.35 2.24 0.15
C ARG A 47 17.46 2.87 -0.67
N ASP A 48 17.91 2.22 -1.72
CA ASP A 48 19.03 2.67 -2.54
C ASP A 48 18.63 3.63 -3.66
N THR A 49 17.34 3.96 -3.78
CA THR A 49 16.88 4.91 -4.79
C THR A 49 17.08 6.35 -4.33
N LYS A 50 17.32 7.24 -5.29
CA LYS A 50 17.42 8.68 -4.99
C LYS A 50 16.12 9.25 -4.42
N TYR A 51 14.98 8.69 -4.83
CA TYR A 51 13.67 9.11 -4.31
C TYR A 51 13.53 8.81 -2.82
N TYR A 52 14.01 7.65 -2.38
CA TYR A 52 13.95 7.27 -0.98
C TYR A 52 14.66 8.31 -0.09
N SER A 53 15.91 8.64 -0.42
CA SER A 53 16.68 9.59 0.39
C SER A 53 16.07 10.98 0.43
N VAL A 54 15.51 11.45 -0.70
CA VAL A 54 14.87 12.76 -0.77
C VAL A 54 13.59 12.80 0.07
N PHE A 55 12.71 11.81 -0.06
CA PHE A 55 11.44 11.79 0.67
C PHE A 55 11.61 11.47 2.15
N HIS A 56 12.67 10.75 2.54
CA HIS A 56 12.94 10.43 3.93
C HIS A 56 13.81 11.45 4.66
N ASP A 57 14.21 12.54 4.00
CA ASP A 57 14.84 13.67 4.65
C ASP A 57 13.83 14.35 5.59
N ALA A 58 14.26 14.66 6.83
CA ALA A 58 13.38 15.25 7.84
C ALA A 58 12.75 16.58 7.37
N GLU A 59 13.44 17.37 6.55
CA GLU A 59 12.93 18.62 6.00
C GLU A 59 11.77 18.40 5.02
N ASN A 60 11.64 17.21 4.49
CA ASN A 60 10.65 16.86 3.46
C ASN A 60 9.52 15.98 4.00
N LYS A 61 9.33 15.92 5.33
CA LYS A 61 8.29 15.10 5.96
C LYS A 61 6.90 15.36 5.38
N LYS A 62 6.54 16.60 5.16
CA LYS A 62 5.27 16.99 4.57
C LYS A 62 5.06 16.34 3.19
N PHE A 63 6.11 16.30 2.36
CA PHE A 63 6.05 15.68 1.04
C PHE A 63 6.02 14.15 1.11
N HIS A 64 6.70 13.58 2.10
CA HIS A 64 6.60 12.16 2.38
C HIS A 64 5.16 11.75 2.75
N ASP A 65 4.50 12.53 3.59
CA ASP A 65 3.10 12.28 3.97
C ASP A 65 2.18 12.39 2.75
N GLN A 66 2.41 13.39 1.89
CA GLN A 66 1.67 13.53 0.63
C GLN A 66 1.89 12.34 -0.32
N LEU A 67 3.13 11.86 -0.40
CA LEU A 67 3.44 10.66 -1.19
C LEU A 67 2.66 9.45 -0.66
N SER A 68 2.64 9.26 0.66
CA SER A 68 1.92 8.14 1.27
C SER A 68 0.43 8.17 0.94
N LEU A 69 -0.20 9.35 0.99
CA LEU A 69 -1.61 9.50 0.61
C LEU A 69 -1.84 9.25 -0.88
N LYS A 70 -0.93 9.69 -1.73
CA LYS A 70 -1.04 9.47 -3.19
C LYS A 70 -0.91 7.98 -3.52
N VAL A 71 0.00 7.26 -2.86
CA VAL A 71 0.14 5.81 -3.01
C VAL A 71 -1.17 5.12 -2.61
N CYS A 72 -1.75 5.50 -1.48
CA CYS A 72 -3.03 4.94 -1.03
C CYS A 72 -4.14 5.18 -2.07
N GLU A 73 -4.25 6.41 -2.59
CA GLU A 73 -5.23 6.76 -3.62
C GLU A 73 -5.12 5.83 -4.84
N LYS A 74 -3.89 5.58 -5.28
CA LYS A 74 -3.63 4.71 -6.44
C LYS A 74 -3.82 3.23 -6.14
N LEU A 75 -3.59 2.80 -4.89
CA LEU A 75 -3.75 1.40 -4.50
C LEU A 75 -5.21 0.97 -4.35
N VAL A 76 -6.11 1.85 -3.93
CA VAL A 76 -7.51 1.48 -3.66
C VAL A 76 -8.15 0.72 -4.83
N PRO A 77 -8.12 1.22 -6.09
CA PRO A 77 -8.74 0.48 -7.18
C PRO A 77 -8.08 -0.86 -7.47
N LEU A 78 -6.76 -0.98 -7.25
CA LEU A 78 -6.05 -2.25 -7.44
C LEU A 78 -6.44 -3.26 -6.37
N VAL A 79 -6.52 -2.82 -5.12
CA VAL A 79 -6.95 -3.68 -4.01
C VAL A 79 -8.42 -4.08 -4.18
N GLU A 80 -9.27 -3.18 -4.66
CA GLU A 80 -10.67 -3.52 -4.94
C GLU A 80 -10.77 -4.66 -5.95
N LYS A 81 -9.95 -4.65 -7.00
CA LYS A 81 -9.91 -5.75 -7.98
C LYS A 81 -9.46 -7.06 -7.33
N LEU A 82 -8.46 -7.02 -6.46
CA LEU A 82 -8.03 -8.21 -5.72
C LEU A 82 -9.15 -8.76 -4.84
N LEU A 83 -9.89 -7.89 -4.16
CA LEU A 83 -11.01 -8.28 -3.33
C LEU A 83 -12.18 -8.84 -4.16
N GLN A 84 -12.44 -8.26 -5.33
CA GLN A 84 -13.44 -8.77 -6.27
C GLN A 84 -13.11 -10.21 -6.69
N ARG A 85 -11.87 -10.46 -7.05
CA ARG A 85 -11.42 -11.82 -7.40
C ARG A 85 -11.57 -12.78 -6.23
N ALA A 86 -11.12 -12.36 -5.04
CA ALA A 86 -11.23 -13.19 -3.84
C ALA A 86 -12.68 -13.54 -3.52
N ARG A 87 -13.61 -12.58 -3.69
CA ARG A 87 -15.04 -12.84 -3.48
C ARG A 87 -15.58 -13.83 -4.52
N GLN A 88 -15.21 -13.67 -5.78
CA GLN A 88 -15.61 -14.60 -6.84
C GLN A 88 -15.11 -16.02 -6.59
N GLN A 89 -13.95 -16.15 -5.97
CA GLN A 89 -13.36 -17.45 -5.62
C GLN A 89 -13.86 -17.98 -4.26
N GLY A 90 -14.72 -17.24 -3.58
CA GLY A 90 -15.29 -17.67 -2.30
C GLY A 90 -14.38 -17.46 -1.09
N GLU A 91 -13.27 -16.72 -1.23
CA GLU A 91 -12.35 -16.49 -0.12
C GLU A 91 -12.88 -15.49 0.90
N ILE A 92 -13.65 -14.48 0.46
CA ILE A 92 -14.22 -13.45 1.31
C ILE A 92 -15.70 -13.24 0.97
N GLN A 93 -16.45 -12.63 1.90
CA GLN A 93 -17.89 -12.44 1.79
C GLN A 93 -18.32 -11.02 2.17
N PHE A 94 -17.64 -10.01 1.66
CA PHE A 94 -18.01 -8.60 1.90
C PHE A 94 -18.91 -8.09 0.76
N ASP A 95 -19.95 -7.37 1.13
CA ASP A 95 -20.88 -6.76 0.15
C ASP A 95 -20.27 -5.52 -0.49
N ASP A 96 -19.69 -4.63 0.32
CA ASP A 96 -19.10 -3.37 -0.15
C ASP A 96 -17.57 -3.50 -0.26
N LEU A 97 -17.12 -3.93 -1.43
CA LEU A 97 -15.69 -4.14 -1.68
C LEU A 97 -14.91 -2.82 -1.79
N GLN A 98 -15.54 -1.74 -2.23
CA GLN A 98 -14.90 -0.44 -2.29
C GLN A 98 -14.58 0.06 -0.88
N ALA A 99 -15.54 -0.02 0.03
CA ALA A 99 -15.31 0.33 1.43
C ALA A 99 -14.23 -0.55 2.06
N ALA A 100 -14.28 -1.87 1.83
CA ALA A 100 -13.26 -2.79 2.33
C ALA A 100 -11.87 -2.43 1.81
N ALA A 101 -11.74 -2.11 0.52
CA ALA A 101 -10.47 -1.69 -0.08
C ALA A 101 -9.95 -0.39 0.56
N MET A 102 -10.82 0.60 0.75
CA MET A 102 -10.46 1.86 1.40
C MET A 102 -9.95 1.63 2.82
N PHE A 103 -10.65 0.85 3.62
CA PHE A 103 -10.20 0.53 4.98
C PHE A 103 -8.88 -0.25 4.98
N CYS A 104 -8.73 -1.24 4.13
CA CYS A 104 -7.50 -2.01 4.06
C CYS A 104 -6.29 -1.16 3.67
N VAL A 105 -6.47 -0.24 2.72
CA VAL A 105 -5.36 0.60 2.23
C VAL A 105 -5.04 1.72 3.21
N TYR A 106 -6.01 2.57 3.52
CA TYR A 106 -5.78 3.73 4.39
C TYR A 106 -5.57 3.33 5.85
N GLY A 107 -6.15 2.25 6.31
CA GLY A 107 -5.97 1.76 7.67
C GLY A 107 -4.52 1.38 8.00
N GLN A 108 -3.72 1.06 6.99
CA GLN A 108 -2.31 0.74 7.20
C GLN A 108 -1.46 1.97 7.54
N LEU A 109 -1.89 3.17 7.18
CA LEU A 109 -1.07 4.38 7.36
C LEU A 109 -0.70 4.64 8.81
N GLY A 110 -1.62 4.40 9.76
CA GLY A 110 -1.33 4.59 11.17
C GLY A 110 -0.17 3.73 11.65
N ILE A 111 -0.06 2.52 11.12
CA ILE A 111 1.04 1.60 11.44
C ILE A 111 2.30 2.00 10.67
N LEU A 112 2.16 2.28 9.36
CA LEU A 112 3.30 2.60 8.50
C LEU A 112 4.01 3.88 8.93
N LEU A 113 3.28 4.87 9.43
CA LEU A 113 3.83 6.16 9.85
C LEU A 113 4.22 6.20 11.34
N ALA A 114 4.05 5.11 12.08
CA ALA A 114 4.45 5.04 13.48
C ALA A 114 5.97 5.08 13.61
N ASP A 115 6.49 5.94 14.49
CA ASP A 115 7.93 6.13 14.67
C ASP A 115 8.56 5.10 15.61
N ASP A 116 7.74 4.45 16.45
CA ASP A 116 8.17 3.55 17.51
C ASP A 116 8.18 2.06 17.12
N LEU A 117 7.94 1.76 15.83
CA LEU A 117 7.89 0.40 15.32
C LEU A 117 8.97 0.18 14.25
N THR A 118 9.59 -1.00 14.27
CA THR A 118 10.49 -1.43 13.20
C THR A 118 9.68 -1.76 11.93
N GLN A 119 10.34 -1.79 10.77
CA GLN A 119 9.68 -2.19 9.53
C GLN A 119 9.14 -3.62 9.60
N GLU A 120 9.87 -4.51 10.26
CA GLU A 120 9.45 -5.89 10.46
C GLU A 120 8.18 -5.97 11.32
N ASP A 121 8.13 -5.22 12.42
CA ASP A 121 6.94 -5.15 13.29
C ASP A 121 5.74 -4.56 12.55
N LYS A 122 5.95 -3.50 11.78
CA LYS A 122 4.89 -2.90 10.95
C LYS A 122 4.30 -3.91 9.99
N SER A 123 5.15 -4.59 9.24
CA SER A 123 4.75 -5.60 8.26
C SER A 123 3.96 -6.72 8.91
N LYS A 124 4.44 -7.24 10.04
CA LYS A 124 3.77 -8.31 10.80
C LYS A 124 2.38 -7.88 11.25
N ARG A 125 2.27 -6.71 11.87
CA ARG A 125 0.99 -6.20 12.37
C ARG A 125 -0.02 -5.96 11.26
N ILE A 126 0.44 -5.42 10.13
CA ILE A 126 -0.42 -5.19 8.96
C ILE A 126 -0.95 -6.52 8.43
N ARG A 127 -0.08 -7.49 8.21
CA ARG A 127 -0.49 -8.80 7.70
C ARG A 127 -1.49 -9.49 8.63
N GLU A 128 -1.18 -9.53 9.91
CA GLU A 128 -2.05 -10.16 10.91
C GLU A 128 -3.42 -9.51 10.96
N PHE A 129 -3.46 -8.17 10.94
CA PHE A 129 -4.73 -7.46 10.99
C PHE A 129 -5.55 -7.62 9.71
N LEU A 130 -4.92 -7.56 8.54
CA LEU A 130 -5.61 -7.78 7.28
C LEU A 130 -6.25 -9.18 7.22
N ILE A 131 -5.52 -10.20 7.61
CA ILE A 131 -6.02 -11.58 7.65
C ILE A 131 -7.21 -11.67 8.60
N PHE A 132 -7.12 -11.05 9.77
CA PHE A 132 -8.22 -11.02 10.74
C PHE A 132 -9.43 -10.25 10.20
N ALA A 133 -9.23 -9.04 9.68
CA ALA A 133 -10.31 -8.17 9.23
C ALA A 133 -11.05 -8.75 8.02
N LEU A 134 -10.35 -9.43 7.14
CA LEU A 134 -10.93 -10.05 5.94
C LEU A 134 -11.43 -11.49 6.18
N HIS A 135 -11.30 -11.99 7.39
CA HIS A 135 -11.69 -13.36 7.76
C HIS A 135 -10.95 -14.44 6.94
N LEU A 136 -9.71 -14.19 6.67
CA LEU A 136 -8.83 -15.13 5.99
C LEU A 136 -8.09 -16.01 7.00
#